data_c2b424d4034761b3568448a13fa59d96
#
_entry.id   c2b424d4034761b3568448a13fa59d96
#
_cell.length_a   1.000
_cell.length_b   1.000
_cell.length_c   1.000
_cell.angle_alpha   90.00
_cell.angle_beta   90.00
_cell.angle_gamma   90.00
#
_symmetry.space_group_name_H-M   'P 1'
#
loop_
_entity.id
_entity.type
_entity.pdbx_description
1 polymer ?
#
loop_
_entity_poly.entity_id
_entity_poly.type
_entity_poly.pdbx_seq_one_letter_code
_entity_poly.pdbx_strand_id
1 'polypeptide(L)'
;MPKGSPVLYYCRSYNVNPFYGRVGYVQSTLHSLSRHKKDRVRPHRGGQVSWNSPEICLLQGDYTDALRFSDIRSCLLAVWAAGCSGTQRDTCGEEDGINSTEKKIKRSNSGGCKGKLYVVGIGPGAVDDRTKRAEAAILQSDVIVGYSRYLSLISDLTRGKVLVSSGMTREVQRCREAIRLASEGQTVSLVSSGDPGVYGMAGLTLQLVAQEGLELDVEIVPGVTAALSAGAKLGAPLMLDFCVISLSDLLAPWSVIQARLTAAAQADMVTALYNPRSKKRVKQLEEAAEIFRRFRDGRTPVGIVTSSGMDSETIVISDLDNFLGHEIGMLSVVIIGSSTSTIANGRFITPRGYRI
;
A
#
# COMPACT_ATOMS: atom_id res chain seq x y z
N MET A 1 21.51 -44.30 -13.41
CA MET A 1 20.96 -43.00 -12.94
C MET A 1 19.98 -43.29 -11.82
N PRO A 2 20.14 -42.78 -10.61
CA PRO A 2 19.22 -43.07 -9.50
C PRO A 2 17.94 -42.28 -9.67
N LYS A 3 16.79 -42.94 -9.53
CA LYS A 3 15.42 -42.37 -9.55
C LYS A 3 15.26 -41.42 -8.39
N GLY A 4 14.77 -40.20 -8.68
CA GLY A 4 14.54 -39.13 -7.71
C GLY A 4 13.52 -39.52 -6.65
N SER A 5 13.79 -39.10 -5.42
CA SER A 5 12.91 -39.28 -4.26
C SER A 5 11.75 -38.31 -4.30
N PRO A 6 10.53 -38.69 -3.87
CA PRO A 6 9.38 -37.79 -3.82
C PRO A 6 9.59 -36.69 -2.76
N VAL A 7 9.21 -35.44 -3.12
CA VAL A 7 9.23 -34.30 -2.23
C VAL A 7 7.83 -34.14 -1.64
N LEU A 8 7.72 -34.16 -0.32
CA LEU A 8 6.47 -33.97 0.41
C LEU A 8 6.26 -32.46 0.71
N TYR A 9 5.14 -31.92 0.26
CA TYR A 9 4.70 -30.57 0.63
C TYR A 9 3.63 -30.64 1.72
N TYR A 10 3.84 -29.90 2.78
CA TYR A 10 2.89 -29.79 3.89
C TYR A 10 2.15 -28.46 3.81
N CYS A 11 0.87 -28.49 3.54
CA CYS A 11 0.01 -27.31 3.64
C CYS A 11 -0.64 -27.25 5.04
N ARG A 12 -0.31 -26.25 5.82
CA ARG A 12 -0.96 -25.99 7.11
C ARG A 12 -2.10 -24.99 6.88
N SER A 13 -3.34 -25.45 7.00
CA SER A 13 -4.50 -24.57 6.99
C SER A 13 -4.57 -23.80 8.30
N TYR A 14 -4.63 -22.48 8.23
CA TYR A 14 -4.94 -21.63 9.38
C TYR A 14 -6.44 -21.36 9.40
N ASN A 15 -7.05 -21.50 10.58
CA ASN A 15 -8.44 -21.13 10.83
C ASN A 15 -8.62 -19.65 10.51
N VAL A 16 -9.41 -19.34 9.49
CA VAL A 16 -9.77 -17.98 9.12
C VAL A 16 -11.01 -17.60 9.92
N ASN A 17 -10.85 -16.66 10.84
CA ASN A 17 -11.98 -16.06 11.54
C ASN A 17 -12.83 -15.30 10.50
N PRO A 18 -14.14 -15.59 10.35
CA PRO A 18 -14.98 -15.03 9.30
C PRO A 18 -15.23 -13.52 9.39
N PHE A 19 -14.72 -12.83 10.43
CA PHE A 19 -14.92 -11.39 10.64
C PHE A 19 -13.74 -10.49 10.24
N TYR A 20 -12.59 -11.08 9.80
CA TYR A 20 -11.45 -10.28 9.31
C TYR A 20 -10.81 -10.97 8.11
N GLY A 21 -11.12 -10.50 6.92
CA GLY A 21 -10.47 -10.92 5.67
C GLY A 21 -8.99 -10.49 5.65
N ARG A 22 -8.10 -11.35 6.14
CA ARG A 22 -6.66 -11.21 5.94
C ARG A 22 -6.21 -12.18 4.86
N VAL A 23 -5.67 -11.65 3.77
CA VAL A 23 -4.87 -12.43 2.82
C VAL A 23 -3.60 -12.85 3.53
N GLY A 24 -3.51 -14.15 3.89
CA GLY A 24 -2.32 -14.72 4.52
C GLY A 24 -1.25 -15.02 3.47
N TYR A 25 -0.02 -14.62 3.72
CA TYR A 25 1.15 -15.06 2.97
C TYR A 25 1.40 -16.55 3.22
N VAL A 26 1.52 -17.34 2.15
CA VAL A 26 1.96 -18.73 2.22
C VAL A 26 3.48 -18.74 2.27
N GLN A 27 4.04 -19.06 3.41
CA GLN A 27 5.48 -19.27 3.58
C GLN A 27 5.77 -20.78 3.44
N SER A 28 6.39 -21.18 2.35
CA SER A 28 6.84 -22.54 2.14
C SER A 28 8.20 -22.75 2.81
N THR A 29 8.25 -23.58 3.84
CA THR A 29 9.50 -24.03 4.47
C THR A 29 9.84 -25.44 3.95
N LEU A 30 10.95 -25.55 3.23
CA LEU A 30 11.50 -26.83 2.79
C LEU A 30 12.25 -27.49 3.95
N HIS A 31 11.74 -28.61 4.49
CA HIS A 31 12.49 -29.47 5.39
C HIS A 31 12.83 -30.78 4.67
N SER A 32 14.12 -31.06 4.53
CA SER A 32 14.61 -32.35 4.11
C SER A 32 14.57 -33.34 5.30
N LEU A 33 13.73 -34.35 5.23
CA LEU A 33 13.69 -35.45 6.17
C LEU A 33 14.55 -36.62 5.63
N SER A 34 15.62 -36.95 6.35
CA SER A 34 16.43 -38.16 6.13
C SER A 34 15.64 -39.42 6.56
N ARG A 35 15.91 -40.50 5.84
CA ARG A 35 15.26 -41.82 5.93
C ARG A 35 15.19 -42.37 7.36
N HIS A 36 14.01 -42.82 7.81
CA HIS A 36 13.88 -44.09 8.53
C HIS A 36 12.43 -44.61 8.50
N LYS A 37 12.36 -45.94 8.19
CA LYS A 37 11.27 -46.92 8.33
C LYS A 37 10.03 -46.83 7.43
N LYS A 38 9.94 -47.94 6.64
CA LYS A 38 8.78 -48.39 5.89
C LYS A 38 7.66 -48.83 6.83
N ASP A 39 6.46 -48.26 6.68
CA ASP A 39 5.23 -48.95 7.04
C ASP A 39 4.24 -48.79 5.88
N ARG A 40 3.68 -49.92 5.42
CA ARG A 40 2.74 -50.04 4.32
C ARG A 40 1.36 -49.74 4.83
N VAL A 41 0.72 -48.72 4.27
CA VAL A 41 -0.72 -48.46 4.47
C VAL A 41 -1.46 -48.96 3.21
N ARG A 42 -2.43 -49.88 3.39
CA ARG A 42 -3.35 -50.37 2.34
C ARG A 42 -4.52 -49.38 2.18
N PRO A 43 -5.04 -49.19 0.95
CA PRO A 43 -6.19 -48.31 0.77
C PRO A 43 -7.49 -49.01 1.18
N HIS A 44 -8.31 -48.37 2.03
CA HIS A 44 -9.69 -48.76 2.29
C HIS A 44 -10.63 -48.06 1.30
N ARG A 45 -11.55 -48.87 0.74
CA ARG A 45 -12.66 -48.40 -0.08
C ARG A 45 -13.83 -47.98 0.83
N GLY A 46 -14.42 -46.80 0.56
CA GLY A 46 -15.79 -46.41 0.93
C GLY A 46 -15.92 -46.01 2.39
N GLY A 47 -15.99 -44.71 2.65
CA GLY A 47 -16.40 -44.13 3.93
C GLY A 47 -16.63 -42.62 3.78
N GLN A 48 -17.72 -42.15 4.37
CA GLN A 48 -18.06 -40.72 4.43
C GLN A 48 -16.92 -39.89 5.00
N VAL A 49 -16.60 -38.82 4.31
CA VAL A 49 -15.54 -37.89 4.72
C VAL A 49 -16.07 -37.00 5.85
N SER A 50 -15.48 -37.12 7.02
CA SER A 50 -15.68 -36.20 8.13
C SER A 50 -14.62 -35.10 8.06
N TRP A 51 -15.04 -33.86 8.10
CA TRP A 51 -14.22 -32.65 7.84
C TRP A 51 -13.26 -32.23 8.97
N ASN A 52 -12.77 -33.14 9.78
CA ASN A 52 -11.91 -32.84 10.93
C ASN A 52 -10.46 -33.37 10.87
N SER A 53 -9.97 -33.73 9.67
CA SER A 53 -8.58 -34.17 9.53
C SER A 53 -7.91 -33.43 8.36
N PRO A 54 -6.61 -33.05 8.48
CA PRO A 54 -5.89 -32.42 7.38
C PRO A 54 -5.65 -33.43 6.27
N GLU A 55 -6.18 -33.16 5.07
CA GLU A 55 -5.97 -34.01 3.89
C GLU A 55 -4.57 -33.81 3.31
N ILE A 56 -3.88 -34.93 3.06
CA ILE A 56 -2.60 -34.99 2.35
C ILE A 56 -2.91 -35.20 0.87
N CYS A 57 -2.61 -34.19 0.03
CA CYS A 57 -2.71 -34.32 -1.42
C CYS A 57 -1.38 -34.85 -1.98
N LEU A 58 -1.40 -36.07 -2.51
CA LEU A 58 -0.25 -36.70 -3.18
C LEU A 58 -0.36 -36.45 -4.69
N LEU A 59 0.57 -35.66 -5.23
CA LEU A 59 0.76 -35.54 -6.66
C LEU A 59 1.86 -36.52 -7.11
N GLN A 60 1.48 -37.52 -7.91
CA GLN A 60 2.44 -38.43 -8.58
C GLN A 60 2.59 -37.96 -10.04
N GLY A 61 3.82 -37.58 -10.43
CA GLY A 61 4.16 -37.27 -11.81
C GLY A 61 5.67 -37.28 -12.00
N ASP A 62 6.12 -37.77 -13.16
CA ASP A 62 7.53 -37.74 -13.56
C ASP A 62 7.96 -36.31 -13.93
N TYR A 63 8.95 -35.79 -13.23
CA TYR A 63 9.43 -34.40 -13.37
C TYR A 63 10.52 -34.32 -14.45
N THR A 64 10.17 -33.78 -15.61
CA THR A 64 11.12 -33.15 -16.54
C THR A 64 10.65 -31.82 -17.12
N ASP A 65 9.46 -31.36 -16.79
CA ASP A 65 8.95 -30.06 -17.24
C ASP A 65 8.60 -29.14 -16.07
N ALA A 66 9.08 -27.89 -16.15
CA ALA A 66 8.75 -26.84 -15.20
C ALA A 66 7.24 -26.54 -15.28
N LEU A 67 6.54 -26.69 -14.15
CA LEU A 67 5.12 -26.35 -14.02
C LEU A 67 4.87 -24.90 -14.51
N ARG A 68 4.03 -24.75 -15.53
CA ARG A 68 3.62 -23.43 -16.00
C ARG A 68 2.67 -22.80 -14.97
N PHE A 69 2.79 -21.50 -14.80
CA PHE A 69 1.94 -20.69 -13.89
C PHE A 69 0.42 -20.88 -14.09
N SER A 70 0.01 -21.39 -15.28
CA SER A 70 -1.38 -21.78 -15.62
C SER A 70 -1.97 -22.88 -14.76
N ASP A 71 -1.13 -23.83 -14.28
CA ASP A 71 -1.63 -25.01 -13.58
C ASP A 71 -2.00 -24.72 -12.13
N ILE A 72 -1.29 -23.75 -11.51
CA ILE A 72 -1.59 -23.27 -10.16
C ILE A 72 -2.91 -22.50 -10.14
N ARG A 73 -3.21 -21.75 -11.22
CA ARG A 73 -4.45 -20.98 -11.35
C ARG A 73 -5.68 -21.87 -11.47
N SER A 74 -5.56 -23.01 -12.15
CA SER A 74 -6.64 -23.98 -12.33
C SER A 74 -6.99 -24.71 -11.03
N CYS A 75 -5.98 -25.04 -10.18
CA CYS A 75 -6.20 -25.60 -8.86
C CYS A 75 -6.90 -24.63 -7.90
N LEU A 76 -6.52 -23.36 -7.92
CA LEU A 76 -7.14 -22.33 -7.07
C LEU A 76 -8.58 -22.02 -7.47
N LEU A 77 -8.90 -22.07 -8.78
CA LEU A 77 -10.28 -21.90 -9.28
C LEU A 77 -11.19 -23.09 -8.94
N ALA A 78 -10.66 -24.32 -8.93
CA ALA A 78 -11.42 -25.50 -8.53
C ALA A 78 -11.80 -25.47 -7.04
N VAL A 79 -10.93 -24.96 -6.18
CA VAL A 79 -11.22 -24.79 -4.74
C VAL A 79 -12.26 -23.68 -4.50
N TRP A 80 -12.26 -22.63 -5.35
CA TRP A 80 -13.24 -21.54 -5.25
C TRP A 80 -14.64 -21.95 -5.74
N ALA A 81 -14.73 -22.77 -6.80
CA ALA A 81 -15.99 -23.26 -7.34
C ALA A 81 -16.69 -24.29 -6.44
N ALA A 82 -15.94 -25.04 -5.62
CA ALA A 82 -16.51 -26.02 -4.68
C ALA A 82 -17.14 -25.37 -3.43
N GLY A 83 -16.85 -24.11 -3.15
CA GLY A 83 -17.38 -23.36 -1.99
C GLY A 83 -18.72 -22.69 -2.20
N CYS A 84 -19.28 -22.66 -3.42
CA CYS A 84 -20.49 -21.87 -3.74
C CYS A 84 -21.76 -22.69 -4.07
N SER A 85 -21.80 -24.00 -3.84
CA SER A 85 -22.99 -24.82 -4.08
C SER A 85 -23.61 -25.39 -2.81
N GLY A 86 -24.27 -24.52 -2.06
CA GLY A 86 -25.05 -24.89 -0.89
C GLY A 86 -26.32 -24.05 -0.81
N THR A 87 -27.21 -24.19 -1.78
CA THR A 87 -28.61 -23.73 -1.65
C THR A 87 -29.44 -24.86 -1.08
N GLN A 88 -29.77 -24.79 0.19
CA GLN A 88 -30.88 -25.58 0.76
C GLN A 88 -32.09 -24.67 0.82
N ARG A 89 -33.12 -25.04 0.06
CA ARG A 89 -34.50 -24.56 0.23
C ARG A 89 -35.11 -25.38 1.35
N ASP A 90 -35.53 -24.75 2.40
CA ASP A 90 -36.52 -25.32 3.30
C ASP A 90 -37.72 -24.39 3.35
N THR A 91 -38.82 -25.00 2.93
CA THR A 91 -40.23 -24.56 3.10
C THR A 91 -40.67 -24.86 4.51
N CYS A 92 -41.43 -23.98 5.10
CA CYS A 92 -42.65 -24.17 5.90
C CYS A 92 -42.75 -23.30 7.13
N GLY A 93 -43.93 -22.77 7.33
CA GLY A 93 -44.55 -22.51 8.62
C GLY A 93 -44.89 -21.05 8.88
N GLU A 94 -46.12 -20.69 8.62
CA GLU A 94 -46.85 -19.59 9.26
C GLU A 94 -46.88 -19.80 10.78
N GLU A 95 -46.66 -18.72 11.56
CA GLU A 95 -47.68 -18.21 12.52
C GLU A 95 -47.07 -17.12 13.43
N ASP A 96 -47.89 -16.10 13.63
CA ASP A 96 -48.06 -15.22 14.79
C ASP A 96 -47.06 -14.09 15.13
N GLY A 97 -47.60 -12.97 14.83
CA GLY A 97 -47.59 -11.62 15.39
C GLY A 97 -46.75 -11.24 16.58
N ILE A 98 -45.78 -10.31 16.34
CA ILE A 98 -45.42 -9.28 17.29
C ILE A 98 -45.15 -7.99 16.51
N ASN A 99 -45.97 -6.96 16.81
CA ASN A 99 -45.81 -5.59 16.39
C ASN A 99 -44.48 -5.00 16.86
N SER A 100 -43.55 -4.78 15.96
CA SER A 100 -42.48 -3.80 16.17
C SER A 100 -42.44 -2.84 14.97
N THR A 101 -42.77 -1.61 15.24
CA THR A 101 -42.76 -0.50 14.29
C THR A 101 -41.30 -0.17 13.92
N GLU A 102 -40.69 -0.95 13.06
CA GLU A 102 -39.49 -0.53 12.33
C GLU A 102 -39.92 0.46 11.23
N LYS A 103 -39.59 1.72 11.43
CA LYS A 103 -39.62 2.74 10.37
C LYS A 103 -38.66 2.29 9.27
N LYS A 104 -39.15 1.56 8.27
CA LYS A 104 -38.50 1.43 6.96
C LYS A 104 -38.31 2.84 6.42
N ILE A 105 -37.07 3.34 6.49
CA ILE A 105 -36.66 4.51 5.72
C ILE A 105 -36.83 4.10 4.25
N LYS A 106 -37.93 4.54 3.63
CA LYS A 106 -38.12 4.46 2.20
C LYS A 106 -36.98 5.27 1.57
N ARG A 107 -35.99 4.56 0.98
CA ARG A 107 -35.07 5.17 0.03
C ARG A 107 -35.95 5.67 -1.14
N SER A 108 -36.22 6.97 -1.17
CA SER A 108 -36.82 7.60 -2.33
C SER A 108 -35.76 7.51 -3.45
N ASN A 109 -36.03 6.70 -4.47
CA ASN A 109 -35.38 6.79 -5.77
C ASN A 109 -35.82 8.11 -6.43
N SER A 110 -35.31 9.22 -5.93
CA SER A 110 -35.27 10.47 -6.67
C SER A 110 -34.06 10.39 -7.58
N GLY A 111 -34.25 10.48 -8.89
CA GLY A 111 -33.21 10.57 -9.89
C GLY A 111 -32.36 11.86 -9.74
N GLY A 112 -31.70 11.98 -8.60
CA GLY A 112 -30.71 13.01 -8.32
C GLY A 112 -29.39 12.63 -9.00
N CYS A 113 -28.69 13.60 -9.58
CA CYS A 113 -27.34 13.43 -10.11
C CYS A 113 -26.49 12.72 -9.05
N LYS A 114 -25.93 11.55 -9.38
CA LYS A 114 -24.97 10.89 -8.50
C LYS A 114 -23.77 11.81 -8.37
N GLY A 115 -23.41 12.20 -7.14
CA GLY A 115 -22.23 13.00 -6.90
C GLY A 115 -20.97 12.22 -7.24
N LYS A 116 -19.86 12.94 -7.38
CA LYS A 116 -18.56 12.36 -7.72
C LYS A 116 -17.50 12.78 -6.71
N LEU A 117 -16.64 11.82 -6.30
CA LEU A 117 -15.52 12.08 -5.42
C LEU A 117 -14.20 11.85 -6.16
N TYR A 118 -13.44 12.92 -6.35
CA TYR A 118 -12.05 12.84 -6.79
C TYR A 118 -11.14 12.81 -5.56
N VAL A 119 -10.22 11.85 -5.50
CA VAL A 119 -9.12 11.86 -4.51
C VAL A 119 -7.85 12.24 -5.24
N VAL A 120 -7.42 13.48 -5.06
CA VAL A 120 -6.50 14.16 -5.98
C VAL A 120 -5.13 14.35 -5.33
N GLY A 121 -4.08 13.90 -6.03
CA GLY A 121 -2.69 14.26 -5.73
C GLY A 121 -2.32 15.57 -6.40
N ILE A 122 -1.99 16.58 -5.58
CA ILE A 122 -1.65 17.91 -6.10
C ILE A 122 -0.15 18.10 -6.38
N GLY A 123 0.64 17.02 -6.34
CA GLY A 123 2.08 17.10 -6.52
C GLY A 123 2.83 17.63 -5.27
N PRO A 124 4.14 17.87 -5.38
CA PRO A 124 5.01 18.19 -4.25
C PRO A 124 4.84 19.64 -3.76
N GLY A 125 4.42 20.57 -4.63
CA GLY A 125 4.23 21.98 -4.25
C GLY A 125 4.24 22.95 -5.44
N ALA A 126 5.13 22.74 -6.42
CA ALA A 126 5.18 23.58 -7.61
C ALA A 126 3.93 23.39 -8.49
N VAL A 127 3.50 24.47 -9.13
CA VAL A 127 2.39 24.46 -10.11
C VAL A 127 2.75 23.57 -11.29
N ASP A 128 3.99 23.64 -11.77
CA ASP A 128 4.49 22.88 -12.93
C ASP A 128 4.55 21.37 -12.69
N ASP A 129 4.65 20.93 -11.42
CA ASP A 129 4.63 19.52 -11.03
C ASP A 129 3.21 18.98 -10.78
N ARG A 130 2.18 19.80 -10.97
CA ARG A 130 0.78 19.39 -10.95
C ARG A 130 0.41 18.67 -12.25
N THR A 131 -0.31 17.57 -12.15
CA THR A 131 -0.82 16.94 -13.37
C THR A 131 -2.01 17.72 -13.92
N LYS A 132 -2.13 17.83 -15.24
CA LYS A 132 -3.31 18.44 -15.90
C LYS A 132 -4.61 17.79 -15.47
N ARG A 133 -4.58 16.49 -15.13
CA ARG A 133 -5.74 15.75 -14.63
C ARG A 133 -6.13 16.18 -13.23
N ALA A 134 -5.15 16.47 -12.35
CA ALA A 134 -5.40 17.02 -11.02
C ALA A 134 -6.07 18.42 -11.12
N GLU A 135 -5.56 19.29 -11.98
CA GLU A 135 -6.15 20.61 -12.22
C GLU A 135 -7.59 20.50 -12.75
N ALA A 136 -7.81 19.63 -13.75
CA ALA A 136 -9.15 19.43 -14.32
C ALA A 136 -10.15 18.90 -13.27
N ALA A 137 -9.75 17.94 -12.40
CA ALA A 137 -10.59 17.41 -11.35
C ALA A 137 -10.95 18.49 -10.32
N ILE A 138 -9.98 19.31 -9.91
CA ILE A 138 -10.21 20.42 -8.98
C ILE A 138 -11.12 21.48 -9.62
N LEU A 139 -10.90 21.83 -10.88
CA LEU A 139 -11.71 22.83 -11.59
C LEU A 139 -13.18 22.37 -11.78
N GLN A 140 -13.42 21.07 -11.97
CA GLN A 140 -14.77 20.50 -12.11
C GLN A 140 -15.52 20.35 -10.78
N SER A 141 -14.83 20.44 -9.66
CA SER A 141 -15.44 20.22 -8.34
C SER A 141 -16.14 21.45 -7.82
N ASP A 142 -17.28 21.23 -7.13
CA ASP A 142 -18.03 22.26 -6.40
C ASP A 142 -17.36 22.55 -5.04
N VAL A 143 -16.88 21.47 -4.41
CA VAL A 143 -16.27 21.50 -3.07
C VAL A 143 -14.87 20.91 -3.11
N ILE A 144 -13.95 21.57 -2.42
CA ILE A 144 -12.59 21.08 -2.22
C ILE A 144 -12.36 20.83 -0.73
N VAL A 145 -12.06 19.60 -0.39
CA VAL A 145 -11.78 19.14 0.99
C VAL A 145 -10.29 18.90 1.12
N GLY A 146 -9.63 19.46 2.14
CA GLY A 146 -8.20 19.27 2.29
C GLY A 146 -7.63 19.72 3.64
N TYR A 147 -6.36 19.41 3.87
CA TYR A 147 -5.58 20.07 4.92
C TYR A 147 -5.31 21.51 4.51
N SER A 148 -5.45 22.45 5.46
CA SER A 148 -5.35 23.90 5.17
C SER A 148 -4.10 24.28 4.38
N ARG A 149 -2.95 23.69 4.70
CA ARG A 149 -1.69 23.91 3.95
C ARG A 149 -1.75 23.40 2.50
N TYR A 150 -2.45 22.30 2.23
CA TYR A 150 -2.61 21.80 0.87
C TYR A 150 -3.54 22.68 0.04
N LEU A 151 -4.60 23.20 0.69
CA LEU A 151 -5.51 24.14 0.04
C LEU A 151 -4.80 25.44 -0.35
N SER A 152 -3.84 25.92 0.44
CA SER A 152 -3.06 27.11 0.08
C SER A 152 -2.16 26.90 -1.15
N LEU A 153 -1.69 25.65 -1.39
CA LEU A 153 -0.86 25.33 -2.58
C LEU A 153 -1.64 25.34 -3.90
N ILE A 154 -2.98 25.31 -3.85
CA ILE A 154 -3.88 25.30 -5.01
C ILE A 154 -4.82 26.51 -5.03
N SER A 155 -4.45 27.58 -4.36
CA SER A 155 -5.29 28.79 -4.25
C SER A 155 -5.67 29.41 -5.59
N ASP A 156 -4.86 29.21 -6.60
CA ASP A 156 -5.09 29.57 -8.00
C ASP A 156 -6.30 28.83 -8.64
N LEU A 157 -6.65 27.64 -8.15
CA LEU A 157 -7.73 26.80 -8.68
C LEU A 157 -9.01 26.84 -7.81
N THR A 158 -8.98 27.52 -6.68
CA THR A 158 -10.06 27.46 -5.69
C THR A 158 -11.09 28.58 -5.79
N ARG A 159 -10.91 29.53 -6.71
CA ARG A 159 -11.78 30.69 -6.86
C ARG A 159 -13.24 30.28 -7.14
N GLY A 160 -14.17 30.76 -6.31
CA GLY A 160 -15.59 30.49 -6.43
C GLY A 160 -16.03 29.11 -5.94
N LYS A 161 -15.16 28.36 -5.29
CA LYS A 161 -15.44 27.01 -4.76
C LYS A 161 -15.62 27.02 -3.24
N VAL A 162 -16.37 26.05 -2.75
CA VAL A 162 -16.50 25.83 -1.31
C VAL A 162 -15.26 25.10 -0.81
N LEU A 163 -14.60 25.65 0.20
CA LEU A 163 -13.40 25.05 0.81
C LEU A 163 -13.72 24.48 2.18
N VAL A 164 -13.50 23.19 2.36
CA VAL A 164 -13.62 22.48 3.64
C VAL A 164 -12.24 22.13 4.13
N SER A 165 -11.73 22.91 5.09
CA SER A 165 -10.40 22.71 5.65
C SER A 165 -10.47 21.97 6.99
N SER A 166 -9.45 21.16 7.27
CA SER A 166 -9.27 20.52 8.56
C SER A 166 -7.80 20.51 8.97
N GLY A 167 -7.54 20.35 10.27
CA GLY A 167 -6.20 20.26 10.81
C GLY A 167 -5.49 18.96 10.49
N MET A 168 -4.22 18.86 10.89
CA MET A 168 -3.42 17.64 10.84
C MET A 168 -4.03 16.56 11.77
N THR A 169 -3.77 15.28 11.50
CA THR A 169 -4.27 14.10 12.26
C THR A 169 -5.80 13.92 12.24
N ARG A 170 -6.50 14.51 11.26
CA ARG A 170 -7.94 14.36 11.07
C ARG A 170 -8.30 13.72 9.74
N GLU A 171 -7.46 12.78 9.27
CA GLU A 171 -7.59 12.14 7.95
C GLU A 171 -8.92 11.41 7.81
N VAL A 172 -9.33 10.62 8.82
CA VAL A 172 -10.61 9.88 8.81
C VAL A 172 -11.80 10.83 8.73
N GLN A 173 -11.77 11.89 9.54
CA GLN A 173 -12.86 12.88 9.54
C GLN A 173 -12.95 13.60 8.19
N ARG A 174 -11.82 13.94 7.60
CA ARG A 174 -11.70 14.60 6.30
C ARG A 174 -12.24 13.72 5.18
N CYS A 175 -11.88 12.43 5.17
CA CYS A 175 -12.40 11.48 4.19
C CYS A 175 -13.93 11.29 4.33
N ARG A 176 -14.43 11.14 5.56
CA ARG A 176 -15.88 11.02 5.80
C ARG A 176 -16.66 12.24 5.34
N GLU A 177 -16.13 13.44 5.58
CA GLU A 177 -16.78 14.67 5.13
C GLU A 177 -16.82 14.76 3.59
N ALA A 178 -15.72 14.41 2.91
CA ALA A 178 -15.69 14.36 1.45
C ALA A 178 -16.69 13.32 0.88
N ILE A 179 -16.76 12.14 1.50
CA ILE A 179 -17.71 11.08 1.13
C ILE A 179 -19.15 11.54 1.34
N ARG A 180 -19.45 12.17 2.49
CA ARG A 180 -20.78 12.68 2.80
C ARG A 180 -21.26 13.69 1.75
N LEU A 181 -20.44 14.69 1.46
CA LEU A 181 -20.76 15.74 0.47
C LEU A 181 -20.97 15.15 -0.93
N ALA A 182 -20.12 14.20 -1.34
CA ALA A 182 -20.31 13.54 -2.62
C ALA A 182 -21.57 12.64 -2.65
N SER A 183 -21.91 11.99 -1.53
CA SER A 183 -23.15 11.21 -1.41
C SER A 183 -24.42 12.08 -1.47
N GLU A 184 -24.31 13.36 -1.14
CA GLU A 184 -25.37 14.36 -1.27
C GLU A 184 -25.51 14.92 -2.70
N GLY A 185 -24.74 14.39 -3.66
CA GLY A 185 -24.85 14.76 -5.08
C GLY A 185 -23.85 15.82 -5.54
N GLN A 186 -22.90 16.25 -4.70
CA GLN A 186 -21.91 17.25 -5.06
C GLN A 186 -20.71 16.61 -5.76
N THR A 187 -20.02 17.37 -6.61
CA THR A 187 -18.71 16.98 -7.15
C THR A 187 -17.63 17.49 -6.20
N VAL A 188 -16.89 16.56 -5.59
CA VAL A 188 -15.96 16.84 -4.49
C VAL A 188 -14.54 16.45 -4.88
N SER A 189 -13.56 17.33 -4.63
CA SER A 189 -12.12 16.97 -4.65
C SER A 189 -11.57 16.90 -3.24
N LEU A 190 -11.12 15.70 -2.86
CA LEU A 190 -10.33 15.47 -1.65
C LEU A 190 -8.85 15.53 -2.01
N VAL A 191 -8.15 16.60 -1.59
CA VAL A 191 -6.78 16.88 -2.02
C VAL A 191 -5.71 16.41 -1.03
N SER A 192 -4.63 15.80 -1.57
CA SER A 192 -3.42 15.39 -0.86
C SER A 192 -2.18 15.97 -1.53
N SER A 193 -1.18 16.38 -0.76
CA SER A 193 0.16 16.64 -1.32
C SER A 193 0.77 15.36 -1.88
N GLY A 194 1.60 15.49 -2.91
CA GLY A 194 2.21 14.36 -3.60
C GLY A 194 1.18 13.54 -4.37
N ASP A 195 1.18 12.24 -4.15
CA ASP A 195 0.26 11.25 -4.71
C ASP A 195 -0.69 10.73 -3.62
N PRO A 196 -2.01 10.62 -3.88
CA PRO A 196 -2.98 10.22 -2.87
C PRO A 196 -2.89 8.73 -2.50
N GLY A 197 -2.24 7.90 -3.32
CA GLY A 197 -1.98 6.48 -3.08
C GLY A 197 -0.70 6.20 -2.30
N VAL A 198 0.21 7.20 -2.20
CA VAL A 198 1.49 7.05 -1.49
C VAL A 198 1.43 7.77 -0.13
N TYR A 199 1.09 7.03 0.93
CA TYR A 199 0.84 7.56 2.28
C TYR A 199 -0.20 8.68 2.35
N GLY A 200 -1.06 8.76 1.34
CA GLY A 200 -2.15 9.73 1.22
C GLY A 200 -3.50 9.15 1.61
N MET A 201 -4.57 9.79 1.16
CA MET A 201 -5.94 9.48 1.61
C MET A 201 -6.71 8.50 0.70
N ALA A 202 -6.14 8.04 -0.44
CA ALA A 202 -6.87 7.20 -1.39
C ALA A 202 -7.29 5.85 -0.77
N GLY A 203 -6.36 5.16 -0.11
CA GLY A 203 -6.65 3.88 0.54
C GLY A 203 -7.71 4.00 1.63
N LEU A 204 -7.60 5.03 2.49
CA LEU A 204 -8.56 5.28 3.56
C LEU A 204 -9.95 5.61 3.01
N THR A 205 -10.03 6.44 1.97
CA THR A 205 -11.30 6.80 1.32
C THR A 205 -12.01 5.57 0.76
N LEU A 206 -11.28 4.73 0.01
CA LEU A 206 -11.84 3.49 -0.57
C LEU A 206 -12.28 2.51 0.52
N GLN A 207 -11.52 2.39 1.62
CA GLN A 207 -11.90 1.55 2.75
C GLN A 207 -13.21 2.04 3.41
N LEU A 208 -13.36 3.34 3.63
CA LEU A 208 -14.58 3.92 4.23
C LEU A 208 -15.80 3.71 3.32
N VAL A 209 -15.68 3.98 2.02
CA VAL A 209 -16.76 3.76 1.04
C VAL A 209 -17.19 2.29 1.03
N ALA A 210 -16.24 1.35 1.04
CA ALA A 210 -16.52 -0.08 1.07
C ALA A 210 -17.18 -0.53 2.39
N GLN A 211 -16.69 -0.05 3.54
CA GLN A 211 -17.24 -0.39 4.86
C GLN A 211 -18.66 0.14 5.06
N GLU A 212 -18.96 1.32 4.52
CA GLU A 212 -20.27 1.93 4.61
C GLU A 212 -21.24 1.44 3.51
N GLY A 213 -20.78 0.58 2.59
CA GLY A 213 -21.59 -0.01 1.51
C GLY A 213 -22.14 1.04 0.55
N LEU A 214 -21.41 2.13 0.32
CA LEU A 214 -21.86 3.25 -0.50
C LEU A 214 -21.58 3.00 -1.99
N GLU A 215 -22.57 3.25 -2.83
CA GLU A 215 -22.42 3.29 -4.30
C GLU A 215 -22.03 4.71 -4.73
N LEU A 216 -20.78 5.07 -4.54
CA LEU A 216 -20.22 6.38 -4.88
C LEU A 216 -19.20 6.25 -6.02
N ASP A 217 -19.28 7.14 -7.02
CA ASP A 217 -18.26 7.24 -8.07
C ASP A 217 -16.99 7.89 -7.48
N VAL A 218 -15.98 7.07 -7.20
CA VAL A 218 -14.69 7.52 -6.63
C VAL A 218 -13.60 7.36 -7.67
N GLU A 219 -12.97 8.48 -8.03
CA GLU A 219 -11.85 8.50 -8.97
C GLU A 219 -10.57 8.93 -8.26
N ILE A 220 -9.51 8.09 -8.37
CA ILE A 220 -8.19 8.42 -7.86
C ILE A 220 -7.39 9.13 -8.97
N VAL A 221 -6.98 10.36 -8.68
CA VAL A 221 -6.20 11.18 -9.60
C VAL A 221 -4.75 11.25 -9.12
N PRO A 222 -3.79 10.65 -9.83
CA PRO A 222 -2.40 10.57 -9.38
C PRO A 222 -1.72 11.93 -9.39
N GLY A 223 -0.70 12.07 -8.53
CA GLY A 223 0.18 13.23 -8.47
C GLY A 223 1.66 12.82 -8.42
N VAL A 224 2.56 13.75 -8.65
CA VAL A 224 4.00 13.50 -8.50
C VAL A 224 4.32 13.34 -7.02
N THR A 225 4.68 12.10 -6.62
CA THR A 225 5.03 11.81 -5.22
C THR A 225 6.38 12.41 -4.85
N ALA A 226 6.56 12.73 -3.57
CA ALA A 226 7.75 13.39 -3.06
C ALA A 226 9.06 12.63 -3.37
N ALA A 227 9.06 11.29 -3.43
CA ALA A 227 10.25 10.51 -3.80
C ALA A 227 10.70 10.79 -5.23
N LEU A 228 9.77 10.86 -6.19
CA LEU A 228 10.11 11.13 -7.59
C LEU A 228 10.55 12.58 -7.78
N SER A 229 9.87 13.53 -7.14
CA SER A 229 10.27 14.94 -7.16
C SER A 229 11.66 15.13 -6.54
N ALA A 230 11.92 14.58 -5.36
CA ALA A 230 13.23 14.62 -4.73
C ALA A 230 14.31 13.95 -5.59
N GLY A 231 14.00 12.79 -6.18
CA GLY A 231 14.91 12.09 -7.08
C GLY A 231 15.34 12.93 -8.27
N ALA A 232 14.40 13.63 -8.92
CA ALA A 232 14.68 14.52 -10.03
C ALA A 232 15.58 15.72 -9.64
N LYS A 233 15.38 16.28 -8.44
CA LYS A 233 16.20 17.38 -7.91
C LYS A 233 17.62 16.93 -7.60
N LEU A 234 17.80 15.72 -7.10
CA LEU A 234 19.13 15.15 -6.78
C LEU A 234 19.88 14.66 -8.02
N GLY A 235 19.19 14.28 -9.08
CA GLY A 235 19.78 13.70 -10.29
C GLY A 235 19.01 12.46 -10.75
N ALA A 236 19.61 11.28 -10.64
CA ALA A 236 18.99 10.02 -11.01
C ALA A 236 19.25 8.90 -9.96
N PRO A 237 18.93 9.10 -8.68
CA PRO A 237 19.16 8.08 -7.66
C PRO A 237 18.23 6.86 -7.80
N LEU A 238 17.07 7.02 -8.44
CA LEU A 238 16.03 6.00 -8.53
C LEU A 238 16.06 5.20 -9.85
N MET A 239 17.21 5.11 -10.50
CA MET A 239 17.37 4.43 -11.80
C MET A 239 17.33 2.90 -11.71
N LEU A 240 17.50 2.33 -10.52
CA LEU A 240 17.45 0.91 -10.23
C LEU A 240 16.26 0.64 -9.31
N ASP A 241 16.11 -0.60 -8.84
CA ASP A 241 15.04 -0.96 -7.89
C ASP A 241 15.13 -0.10 -6.63
N PHE A 242 14.00 0.48 -6.26
CA PHE A 242 13.93 1.31 -5.07
C PHE A 242 12.67 1.01 -4.26
N CYS A 243 12.70 1.37 -2.99
CA CYS A 243 11.55 1.29 -2.11
C CYS A 243 11.27 2.62 -1.41
N VAL A 244 10.03 2.76 -0.94
CA VAL A 244 9.57 3.91 -0.16
C VAL A 244 9.14 3.42 1.20
N ILE A 245 9.72 3.98 2.28
CA ILE A 245 9.42 3.60 3.66
C ILE A 245 9.11 4.85 4.48
N SER A 246 7.96 4.87 5.14
CA SER A 246 7.63 5.93 6.11
C SER A 246 8.18 5.58 7.48
N LEU A 247 8.89 6.52 8.11
CA LEU A 247 9.36 6.39 9.49
C LEU A 247 8.31 6.77 10.53
N SER A 248 7.06 7.03 10.10
CA SER A 248 5.95 7.33 11.01
C SER A 248 5.45 6.06 11.68
N ASP A 249 5.57 6.00 13.00
CA ASP A 249 5.14 4.92 13.87
C ASP A 249 3.71 5.11 14.44
N LEU A 250 2.95 6.04 13.88
CA LEU A 250 1.58 6.33 14.33
C LEU A 250 0.59 5.21 13.99
N LEU A 251 0.75 4.57 12.83
CA LEU A 251 -0.17 3.54 12.31
C LEU A 251 0.49 2.16 12.20
N ALA A 252 1.81 2.10 12.15
CA ALA A 252 2.57 0.85 12.07
C ALA A 252 3.54 0.76 13.25
N PRO A 253 3.65 -0.37 13.96
CA PRO A 253 4.63 -0.56 15.03
C PRO A 253 6.05 -0.32 14.52
N TRP A 254 6.89 0.33 15.34
CA TRP A 254 8.28 0.62 14.97
C TRP A 254 9.08 -0.63 14.58
N SER A 255 8.87 -1.75 15.28
CA SER A 255 9.50 -3.04 14.95
C SER A 255 9.22 -3.53 13.52
N VAL A 256 8.01 -3.27 13.01
CA VAL A 256 7.64 -3.59 11.63
C VAL A 256 8.38 -2.68 10.64
N ILE A 257 8.54 -1.40 10.98
CA ILE A 257 9.30 -0.45 10.16
C ILE A 257 10.78 -0.84 10.14
N GLN A 258 11.37 -1.18 11.29
CA GLN A 258 12.76 -1.67 11.39
C GLN A 258 12.99 -2.93 10.54
N ALA A 259 12.06 -3.88 10.55
CA ALA A 259 12.16 -5.07 9.71
C ALA A 259 12.17 -4.72 8.20
N ARG A 260 11.33 -3.77 7.76
CA ARG A 260 11.30 -3.27 6.37
C ARG A 260 12.60 -2.55 6.00
N LEU A 261 13.13 -1.69 6.88
CA LEU A 261 14.41 -1.00 6.69
C LEU A 261 15.56 -2.02 6.56
N THR A 262 15.60 -3.03 7.43
CA THR A 262 16.59 -4.09 7.38
C THR A 262 16.52 -4.88 6.08
N ALA A 263 15.34 -5.27 5.62
CA ALA A 263 15.16 -5.98 4.36
C ALA A 263 15.60 -5.14 3.16
N ALA A 264 15.27 -3.84 3.13
CA ALA A 264 15.70 -2.93 2.08
C ALA A 264 17.22 -2.73 2.06
N ALA A 265 17.84 -2.61 3.24
CA ALA A 265 19.28 -2.48 3.38
C ALA A 265 20.02 -3.75 2.93
N GLN A 266 19.53 -4.94 3.32
CA GLN A 266 20.08 -6.24 2.91
C GLN A 266 19.96 -6.50 1.41
N ALA A 267 18.83 -6.09 0.81
CA ALA A 267 18.60 -6.24 -0.63
C ALA A 267 19.30 -5.14 -1.46
N ASP A 268 20.06 -4.28 -0.84
CA ASP A 268 20.78 -3.16 -1.47
C ASP A 268 19.89 -2.23 -2.29
N MET A 269 18.62 -2.06 -1.91
CA MET A 269 17.66 -1.21 -2.60
C MET A 269 17.88 0.27 -2.27
N VAL A 270 17.85 1.14 -3.26
CA VAL A 270 17.74 2.57 -3.02
C VAL A 270 16.46 2.83 -2.20
N THR A 271 16.57 3.60 -1.11
CA THR A 271 15.45 3.75 -0.18
C THR A 271 15.09 5.21 0.03
N ALA A 272 13.85 5.57 -0.32
CA ALA A 272 13.28 6.89 -0.03
C ALA A 272 12.53 6.85 1.31
N LEU A 273 13.03 7.60 2.29
CA LEU A 273 12.44 7.71 3.62
C LEU A 273 11.46 8.89 3.68
N TYR A 274 10.20 8.59 3.95
CA TYR A 274 9.13 9.56 4.20
C TYR A 274 8.95 9.82 5.68
N ASN A 275 8.49 11.02 6.02
CA ASN A 275 8.30 11.43 7.41
C ASN A 275 9.55 11.19 8.26
N PRO A 276 10.75 11.61 7.81
CA PRO A 276 11.99 11.18 8.43
C PRO A 276 12.13 11.68 9.88
N ARG A 277 11.68 12.89 10.19
CA ARG A 277 11.80 13.49 11.52
C ARG A 277 10.61 14.39 11.84
N SER A 278 10.21 14.44 13.11
CA SER A 278 9.26 15.42 13.63
C SER A 278 9.73 15.94 14.99
N LYS A 279 9.03 16.94 15.57
CA LYS A 279 9.34 17.46 16.91
C LYS A 279 9.37 16.36 18.00
N LYS A 280 8.56 15.32 17.86
CA LYS A 280 8.44 14.21 18.82
C LYS A 280 9.17 12.93 18.39
N ARG A 281 9.47 12.78 17.10
CA ARG A 281 10.07 11.59 16.50
C ARG A 281 11.43 11.97 15.91
N VAL A 282 12.51 11.74 16.68
CA VAL A 282 13.90 12.05 16.30
C VAL A 282 14.70 10.77 16.12
N LYS A 283 14.58 9.82 17.05
CA LYS A 283 15.39 8.60 17.13
C LYS A 283 15.20 7.66 15.93
N GLN A 284 14.02 7.65 15.31
CA GLN A 284 13.69 6.73 14.22
C GLN A 284 14.59 6.91 13.00
N LEU A 285 14.99 8.14 12.70
CA LEU A 285 15.93 8.43 11.61
C LEU A 285 17.36 7.99 11.95
N GLU A 286 17.77 8.15 13.20
CA GLU A 286 19.07 7.71 13.70
C GLU A 286 19.19 6.19 13.66
N GLU A 287 18.17 5.47 14.15
CA GLU A 287 18.09 4.01 14.09
C GLU A 287 18.04 3.50 12.65
N ALA A 288 17.33 4.20 11.76
CA ALA A 288 17.34 3.87 10.33
C ALA A 288 18.73 3.98 9.73
N ALA A 289 19.47 5.06 10.03
CA ALA A 289 20.86 5.24 9.60
C ALA A 289 21.77 4.10 10.11
N GLU A 290 21.63 3.70 11.37
CA GLU A 290 22.38 2.58 11.95
C GLU A 290 22.08 1.25 11.26
N ILE A 291 20.81 1.01 10.88
CA ILE A 291 20.45 -0.19 10.13
C ILE A 291 21.17 -0.21 8.78
N PHE A 292 21.14 0.89 8.03
CA PHE A 292 21.81 0.96 6.72
C PHE A 292 23.33 0.84 6.83
N ARG A 293 23.98 1.43 7.85
CA ARG A 293 25.43 1.32 8.07
C ARG A 293 25.92 -0.12 8.31
N ARG A 294 25.06 -1.03 8.73
CA ARG A 294 25.42 -2.45 8.88
C ARG A 294 25.62 -3.17 7.55
N PHE A 295 25.10 -2.62 6.46
CA PHE A 295 25.09 -3.25 5.14
C PHE A 295 25.75 -2.40 4.04
N ARG A 296 26.10 -1.16 4.33
CA ARG A 296 26.62 -0.21 3.34
C ARG A 296 27.80 0.59 3.90
N ASP A 297 28.68 0.99 2.98
CA ASP A 297 29.79 1.89 3.30
C ASP A 297 29.24 3.24 3.80
N GLY A 298 29.90 3.84 4.79
CA GLY A 298 29.55 5.15 5.32
C GLY A 298 29.56 6.29 4.28
N ARG A 299 30.31 6.11 3.19
CA ARG A 299 30.36 7.03 2.05
C ARG A 299 29.24 6.84 1.04
N THR A 300 28.32 5.88 1.25
CA THR A 300 27.14 5.71 0.39
C THR A 300 26.36 7.02 0.29
N PRO A 301 26.08 7.51 -0.93
CA PRO A 301 25.37 8.79 -1.11
C PRO A 301 24.01 8.82 -0.43
N VAL A 302 23.72 9.95 0.22
CA VAL A 302 22.40 10.27 0.81
C VAL A 302 21.96 11.63 0.32
N GLY A 303 20.81 11.71 -0.31
CA GLY A 303 20.19 12.96 -0.75
C GLY A 303 19.08 13.38 0.20
N ILE A 304 19.03 14.68 0.54
CA ILE A 304 17.97 15.28 1.35
C ILE A 304 17.34 16.39 0.54
N VAL A 305 16.02 16.29 0.33
CA VAL A 305 15.25 17.36 -0.31
C VAL A 305 14.14 17.77 0.63
N THR A 306 14.14 19.03 1.00
CA THR A 306 13.12 19.60 1.90
C THR A 306 12.24 20.57 1.13
N SER A 307 10.93 20.54 1.37
CA SER A 307 9.92 21.40 0.72
C SER A 307 10.01 21.40 -0.81
N SER A 308 10.19 20.21 -1.42
CA SER A 308 10.37 20.07 -2.87
C SER A 308 9.27 20.81 -3.65
N GLY A 309 9.68 21.64 -4.61
CA GLY A 309 8.78 22.44 -5.43
C GLY A 309 8.13 23.63 -4.74
N MET A 310 8.61 24.04 -3.57
CA MET A 310 8.15 25.23 -2.84
C MET A 310 9.27 26.27 -2.77
N ASP A 311 8.94 27.53 -2.46
CA ASP A 311 9.91 28.63 -2.33
C ASP A 311 11.01 28.35 -1.27
N SER A 312 10.69 27.52 -0.28
CA SER A 312 11.61 27.09 0.78
C SER A 312 12.36 25.79 0.46
N GLU A 313 12.47 25.42 -0.83
CA GLU A 313 13.18 24.21 -1.24
C GLU A 313 14.66 24.26 -0.87
N THR A 314 15.13 23.19 -0.24
CA THR A 314 16.55 22.95 -0.03
C THR A 314 16.96 21.57 -0.51
N ILE A 315 18.14 21.49 -1.14
CA ILE A 315 18.68 20.26 -1.69
C ILE A 315 20.09 20.06 -1.12
N VAL A 316 20.31 18.91 -0.48
CA VAL A 316 21.61 18.54 0.08
C VAL A 316 21.97 17.15 -0.42
N ILE A 317 23.20 16.99 -0.89
CA ILE A 317 23.82 15.69 -1.17
C ILE A 317 24.93 15.49 -0.12
N SER A 318 24.82 14.40 0.62
CA SER A 318 25.70 14.01 1.71
C SER A 318 26.04 12.52 1.57
N ASP A 319 26.53 11.91 2.61
CA ASP A 319 26.77 10.48 2.73
C ASP A 319 26.11 9.89 3.98
N LEU A 320 26.17 8.57 4.13
CA LEU A 320 25.48 7.84 5.19
C LEU A 320 26.06 8.15 6.59
N ASP A 321 27.34 8.55 6.69
CA ASP A 321 27.95 8.91 7.96
C ASP A 321 27.56 10.32 8.42
N ASN A 322 27.40 11.26 7.48
CA ASN A 322 27.31 12.69 7.78
C ASN A 322 25.90 13.28 7.64
N PHE A 323 24.97 12.63 6.93
CA PHE A 323 23.66 13.22 6.57
C PHE A 323 22.81 13.64 7.79
N LEU A 324 22.96 12.98 8.93
CA LEU A 324 22.23 13.31 10.16
C LEU A 324 22.61 14.70 10.74
N GLY A 325 23.75 15.27 10.34
CA GLY A 325 24.18 16.61 10.72
C GLY A 325 23.45 17.74 9.99
N HIS A 326 22.65 17.42 8.96
CA HIS A 326 21.89 18.40 8.21
C HIS A 326 20.48 18.62 8.79
N GLU A 327 19.87 19.73 8.41
CA GLU A 327 18.49 20.03 8.82
C GLU A 327 17.52 19.10 8.10
N ILE A 328 16.81 18.25 8.87
CA ILE A 328 15.83 17.30 8.37
C ILE A 328 14.55 17.42 9.20
N GLY A 329 13.42 17.60 8.52
CA GLY A 329 12.12 17.80 9.17
C GLY A 329 10.99 17.01 8.52
N MET A 330 9.77 17.37 8.86
CA MET A 330 8.54 16.71 8.34
C MET A 330 8.33 16.88 6.83
N LEU A 331 8.93 17.93 6.26
CA LEU A 331 8.81 18.25 4.83
C LEU A 331 9.99 17.72 4.02
N SER A 332 10.88 17.00 4.66
CA SER A 332 12.05 16.40 4.01
C SER A 332 11.73 15.00 3.50
N VAL A 333 12.35 14.65 2.37
CA VAL A 333 12.52 13.28 1.89
C VAL A 333 14.02 12.98 1.94
N VAL A 334 14.39 11.85 2.51
CA VAL A 334 15.76 11.37 2.54
C VAL A 334 15.88 10.18 1.60
N ILE A 335 16.79 10.23 0.62
CA ILE A 335 17.05 9.12 -0.30
C ILE A 335 18.44 8.55 0.01
N ILE A 336 18.47 7.30 0.47
CA ILE A 336 19.70 6.56 0.74
C ILE A 336 20.02 5.70 -0.48
N GLY A 337 21.23 5.87 -1.03
CA GLY A 337 21.72 5.14 -2.21
C GLY A 337 21.93 3.65 -1.97
N SER A 338 22.15 2.89 -3.04
CA SER A 338 22.68 1.51 -3.01
C SER A 338 24.22 1.51 -2.92
N SER A 339 24.82 0.33 -2.81
CA SER A 339 26.29 0.17 -2.84
C SER A 339 26.93 0.67 -4.15
N THR A 340 26.16 0.70 -5.24
CA THR A 340 26.61 1.15 -6.56
C THR A 340 26.36 2.63 -6.82
N SER A 341 25.67 3.31 -5.92
CA SER A 341 25.34 4.72 -6.07
C SER A 341 26.59 5.61 -5.94
N THR A 342 26.64 6.67 -6.74
CA THR A 342 27.78 7.59 -6.81
C THR A 342 27.32 9.04 -6.90
N ILE A 343 28.25 9.95 -6.61
CA ILE A 343 28.08 11.37 -6.87
C ILE A 343 29.01 11.76 -8.03
N ALA A 344 28.44 12.23 -9.12
CA ALA A 344 29.17 12.70 -10.29
C ALA A 344 28.66 14.08 -10.71
N ASN A 345 29.58 15.04 -10.87
CA ASN A 345 29.27 16.42 -11.22
C ASN A 345 28.16 17.06 -10.35
N GLY A 346 28.21 16.81 -9.04
CA GLY A 346 27.21 17.30 -8.09
C GLY A 346 25.83 16.64 -8.22
N ARG A 347 25.72 15.51 -8.92
CA ARG A 347 24.49 14.76 -9.10
C ARG A 347 24.59 13.39 -8.44
N PHE A 348 23.54 12.99 -7.76
CA PHE A 348 23.39 11.66 -7.18
C PHE A 348 22.86 10.69 -8.25
N ILE A 349 23.64 9.66 -8.59
CA ILE A 349 23.34 8.71 -9.66
C ILE A 349 23.42 7.29 -9.11
N THR A 350 22.43 6.47 -9.39
CA THR A 350 22.49 5.02 -9.20
C THR A 350 22.56 4.37 -10.59
N PRO A 351 23.71 3.79 -10.99
CA PRO A 351 23.88 3.23 -12.33
C PRO A 351 23.03 1.97 -12.50
N ARG A 352 22.46 1.79 -13.71
CA ARG A 352 21.64 0.63 -14.07
C ARG A 352 22.47 -0.52 -14.63
N GLY A 353 23.80 -0.36 -14.73
CA GLY A 353 24.69 -1.39 -15.24
C GLY A 353 24.92 -1.35 -16.75
N TYR A 354 24.64 -0.23 -17.41
CA TYR A 354 25.03 -0.06 -18.81
C TYR A 354 26.56 -0.07 -18.94
N ARG A 355 27.07 -0.73 -19.96
CA ARG A 355 28.47 -0.63 -20.36
C ARG A 355 28.63 0.63 -21.23
N ILE A 356 29.35 1.60 -20.70
CA ILE A 356 29.62 2.89 -21.35
C ILE A 356 31.12 3.07 -21.52
#